data_7810f7e9edde86b799dba4167f29015b
#
_entry.id   7810f7e9edde86b799dba4167f29015b
#
_cell.length_a   1.000
_cell.length_b   1.000
_cell.length_c   1.000
_cell.angle_alpha   90.00
_cell.angle_beta   90.00
_cell.angle_gamma   90.00
#
_symmetry.space_group_name_H-M   'P 1'
#
loop_
_entity.id
_entity.type
_entity.pdbx_description
1 polymer ?
#
loop_
_entity_poly.entity_id
_entity_poly.type
_entity_poly.pdbx_seq_one_letter_code
_entity_poly.pdbx_strand_id
1 'polypeptide(L)'
;AGVNEKNLTKFILTTIFLIIPISEFVTQTIQYILGKIVKPKIIPKLELADGITKENATFVVIPTIIKTKEKVQELFNKMEVFYLANKSENLYFALLGDCSESTTKDEEFDKEVIEEGLKQVALLNEKYSQNGFPIFHFIYRERQYNKKEDKYLGWERKRGLLTQFNEYILKNEKNKFKINTINQ
;
A
#
# COMPACT_ATOMS: atom_id res chain seq x y z
N ALA A 1 -51.90 -28.19 29.16
CA ALA A 1 -50.86 -27.72 30.06
C ALA A 1 -50.21 -26.51 29.41
N GLY A 2 -50.55 -25.29 29.91
CA GLY A 2 -49.96 -24.05 29.36
C GLY A 2 -48.51 -23.93 29.76
N VAL A 3 -47.66 -23.69 28.80
CA VAL A 3 -46.26 -23.36 29.05
C VAL A 3 -46.25 -22.02 29.78
N ASN A 4 -45.71 -21.99 30.98
CA ASN A 4 -45.66 -20.77 31.80
C ASN A 4 -44.73 -19.75 31.08
N GLU A 5 -45.27 -18.58 30.71
CA GLU A 5 -44.53 -17.55 29.91
C GLU A 5 -43.16 -17.18 30.49
N LYS A 6 -43.02 -17.18 31.83
CA LYS A 6 -41.71 -16.98 32.50
C LYS A 6 -40.70 -18.07 32.22
N ASN A 7 -41.15 -19.31 32.04
CA ASN A 7 -40.26 -20.42 31.72
C ASN A 7 -39.82 -20.39 30.24
N LEU A 8 -40.73 -19.96 29.36
CA LEU A 8 -40.43 -19.80 27.95
C LEU A 8 -39.38 -18.67 27.73
N THR A 9 -39.57 -17.53 28.41
CA THR A 9 -38.61 -16.42 28.32
C THR A 9 -37.22 -16.79 28.84
N LYS A 10 -37.14 -17.49 29.98
CA LYS A 10 -35.88 -18.00 30.51
C LYS A 10 -35.21 -18.97 29.54
N PHE A 11 -35.97 -19.89 28.96
CA PHE A 11 -35.46 -20.84 27.99
C PHE A 11 -34.86 -20.12 26.75
N ILE A 12 -35.57 -19.14 26.20
CA ILE A 12 -35.10 -18.35 25.05
C ILE A 12 -33.79 -17.62 25.40
N LEU A 13 -33.75 -16.93 26.54
CA LEU A 13 -32.57 -16.20 26.98
C LEU A 13 -31.37 -17.14 27.21
N THR A 14 -31.58 -18.27 27.83
CA THR A 14 -30.53 -19.27 28.05
C THR A 14 -30.03 -19.84 26.72
N THR A 15 -30.94 -20.11 25.77
CA THR A 15 -30.55 -20.61 24.45
C THR A 15 -29.70 -19.59 23.70
N ILE A 16 -30.11 -18.31 23.70
CA ILE A 16 -29.34 -17.22 23.06
C ILE A 16 -27.94 -17.11 23.71
N PHE A 17 -27.87 -17.17 25.05
CA PHE A 17 -26.60 -17.06 25.76
C PHE A 17 -25.66 -18.27 25.48
N LEU A 18 -26.21 -19.47 25.27
CA LEU A 18 -25.43 -20.67 24.96
C LEU A 18 -25.00 -20.76 23.51
N ILE A 19 -25.67 -20.09 22.57
CA ILE A 19 -25.29 -20.10 21.13
C ILE A 19 -23.82 -19.62 20.91
N ILE A 20 -23.41 -18.59 21.63
CA ILE A 20 -22.06 -18.01 21.47
C ILE A 20 -20.98 -19.03 21.87
N PRO A 21 -20.94 -19.57 23.09
CA PRO A 21 -19.90 -20.54 23.48
C PRO A 21 -19.99 -21.86 22.70
N ILE A 22 -21.18 -22.30 22.31
CA ILE A 22 -21.32 -23.50 21.48
C ILE A 22 -20.78 -23.28 20.09
N SER A 23 -21.08 -22.14 19.45
CA SER A 23 -20.55 -21.81 18.12
C SER A 23 -19.02 -21.72 18.13
N GLU A 24 -18.43 -21.14 19.16
CA GLU A 24 -16.98 -21.05 19.33
C GLU A 24 -16.36 -22.46 19.47
N PHE A 25 -16.93 -23.31 20.31
CA PHE A 25 -16.47 -24.68 20.50
C PHE A 25 -16.53 -25.48 19.20
N VAL A 26 -17.63 -25.38 18.44
CA VAL A 26 -17.79 -26.05 17.15
C VAL A 26 -16.75 -25.54 16.14
N THR A 27 -16.56 -24.22 16.06
CA THR A 27 -15.58 -23.60 15.14
C THR A 27 -14.16 -24.07 15.45
N GLN A 28 -13.75 -24.06 16.71
CA GLN A 28 -12.42 -24.52 17.14
C GLN A 28 -12.22 -26.01 16.85
N THR A 29 -13.26 -26.82 17.08
CA THR A 29 -13.21 -28.25 16.80
C THR A 29 -13.03 -28.50 15.29
N ILE A 30 -13.78 -27.81 14.45
CA ILE A 30 -13.65 -27.90 12.99
C ILE A 30 -12.25 -27.47 12.54
N GLN A 31 -11.75 -26.33 13.04
CA GLN A 31 -10.41 -25.84 12.71
C GLN A 31 -9.31 -26.82 13.12
N TYR A 32 -9.42 -27.43 14.30
CA TYR A 32 -8.50 -28.45 14.76
C TYR A 32 -8.48 -29.68 13.84
N ILE A 33 -9.65 -30.16 13.46
CA ILE A 33 -9.80 -31.31 12.55
C ILE A 33 -9.24 -30.97 11.17
N LEU A 34 -9.62 -29.81 10.62
CA LEU A 34 -9.12 -29.35 9.33
C LEU A 34 -7.60 -29.17 9.32
N GLY A 35 -7.04 -28.63 10.39
CA GLY A 35 -5.57 -28.47 10.52
C GLY A 35 -4.81 -29.80 10.54
N LYS A 36 -5.47 -30.91 10.93
CA LYS A 36 -4.88 -32.26 10.84
C LYS A 36 -5.07 -32.93 9.49
N ILE A 37 -6.21 -32.69 8.84
CA ILE A 37 -6.56 -33.33 7.55
C ILE A 37 -5.94 -32.59 6.38
N VAL A 38 -6.03 -31.26 6.39
CA VAL A 38 -5.53 -30.41 5.31
C VAL A 38 -4.08 -30.05 5.57
N LYS A 39 -3.19 -30.69 4.84
CA LYS A 39 -1.76 -30.30 4.87
C LYS A 39 -1.58 -28.92 4.27
N PRO A 40 -0.86 -28.01 4.94
CA PRO A 40 -0.57 -26.70 4.37
C PRO A 40 0.19 -26.84 3.05
N LYS A 41 -0.27 -26.16 2.02
CA LYS A 41 0.46 -26.10 0.75
C LYS A 41 1.65 -25.17 0.94
N ILE A 42 2.84 -25.72 0.78
CA ILE A 42 4.05 -24.91 0.79
C ILE A 42 4.04 -24.06 -0.49
N ILE A 43 3.99 -22.74 -0.32
CA ILE A 43 4.16 -21.81 -1.42
C ILE A 43 5.68 -21.72 -1.68
N PRO A 44 6.14 -22.02 -2.91
CA PRO A 44 7.56 -21.88 -3.23
C PRO A 44 8.04 -20.47 -2.89
N LYS A 45 9.08 -20.37 -2.08
CA LYS A 45 9.72 -19.11 -1.76
C LYS A 45 10.79 -18.87 -2.82
N LEU A 46 10.73 -17.69 -3.47
CA LEU A 46 11.84 -17.25 -4.31
C LEU A 46 13.00 -16.89 -3.38
N GLU A 47 14.06 -17.66 -3.42
CA GLU A 47 15.29 -17.39 -2.67
C GLU A 47 16.31 -16.81 -3.63
N LEU A 48 16.72 -15.56 -3.38
CA LEU A 48 17.73 -14.85 -4.16
C LEU A 48 19.05 -14.89 -3.37
N ALA A 49 19.66 -16.08 -3.30
CA ALA A 49 20.88 -16.30 -2.52
C ALA A 49 22.03 -15.37 -2.94
N ASP A 50 22.12 -15.07 -4.23
CA ASP A 50 23.16 -14.20 -4.83
C ASP A 50 22.70 -12.73 -4.99
N GLY A 51 21.59 -12.34 -4.32
CA GLY A 51 20.99 -11.01 -4.45
C GLY A 51 20.04 -10.86 -5.64
N ILE A 52 19.56 -9.65 -5.88
CA ILE A 52 18.61 -9.34 -6.95
C ILE A 52 19.36 -9.14 -8.26
N THR A 53 19.12 -10.00 -9.24
CA THR A 53 19.71 -9.85 -10.57
C THR A 53 19.08 -8.70 -11.34
N LYS A 54 19.73 -8.22 -12.41
CA LYS A 54 19.17 -7.14 -13.26
C LYS A 54 17.82 -7.50 -13.88
N GLU A 55 17.61 -8.77 -14.20
CA GLU A 55 16.34 -9.27 -14.77
C GLU A 55 15.20 -9.26 -13.75
N ASN A 56 15.53 -9.34 -12.47
CA ASN A 56 14.61 -9.32 -11.34
C ASN A 56 14.62 -7.96 -10.61
N ALA A 57 15.09 -6.90 -11.27
CA ALA A 57 15.13 -5.57 -10.69
C ALA A 57 13.76 -5.19 -10.10
N THR A 58 13.76 -4.71 -8.86
CA THR A 58 12.54 -4.59 -8.07
C THR A 58 12.39 -3.18 -7.50
N PHE A 59 11.17 -2.65 -7.56
CA PHE A 59 10.79 -1.43 -6.87
C PHE A 59 10.05 -1.73 -5.56
N VAL A 60 10.54 -1.20 -4.46
CA VAL A 60 9.80 -1.07 -3.21
C VAL A 60 9.03 0.25 -3.25
N VAL A 61 7.70 0.18 -3.26
CA VAL A 61 6.87 1.37 -3.43
C VAL A 61 6.05 1.69 -2.19
N ILE A 62 5.94 2.98 -1.86
CA ILE A 62 5.08 3.48 -0.78
C ILE A 62 3.96 4.33 -1.40
N PRO A 63 2.79 3.72 -1.72
CA PRO A 63 1.65 4.46 -2.24
C PRO A 63 0.89 5.12 -1.09
N THR A 64 0.74 6.45 -1.13
CA THR A 64 0.05 7.21 -0.08
C THR A 64 -0.48 8.55 -0.58
N ILE A 65 -1.52 9.05 0.09
CA ILE A 65 -2.00 10.41 -0.13
C ILE A 65 -1.11 11.37 0.65
N ILE A 66 -0.58 12.40 -0.04
CA ILE A 66 0.33 13.37 0.55
C ILE A 66 -0.34 14.75 0.50
N LYS A 67 -0.42 15.40 1.67
CA LYS A 67 -1.03 16.72 1.82
C LYS A 67 -0.07 17.78 2.32
N THR A 68 1.06 17.39 2.92
CA THR A 68 2.00 18.32 3.55
C THR A 68 3.44 17.91 3.28
N LYS A 69 4.35 18.90 3.29
CA LYS A 69 5.78 18.67 3.15
C LYS A 69 6.39 17.86 4.30
N GLU A 70 5.88 18.03 5.53
CA GLU A 70 6.32 17.25 6.71
C GLU A 70 6.05 15.76 6.50
N LYS A 71 4.89 15.43 5.87
CA LYS A 71 4.57 14.05 5.54
C LYS A 71 5.52 13.47 4.49
N VAL A 72 5.94 14.29 3.53
CA VAL A 72 6.98 13.88 2.55
C VAL A 72 8.27 13.52 3.27
N GLN A 73 8.76 14.39 4.16
CA GLN A 73 9.99 14.17 4.93
C GLN A 73 9.90 12.89 5.77
N GLU A 74 8.79 12.70 6.50
CA GLU A 74 8.56 11.47 7.28
C GLU A 74 8.65 10.21 6.43
N LEU A 75 8.04 10.24 5.24
CA LEU A 75 8.01 9.08 4.35
C LEU A 75 9.39 8.79 3.73
N PHE A 76 10.14 9.80 3.35
CA PHE A 76 11.51 9.62 2.87
C PHE A 76 12.45 9.12 3.97
N ASN A 77 12.30 9.61 5.21
CA ASN A 77 13.05 9.07 6.35
C ASN A 77 12.75 7.58 6.59
N LYS A 78 11.48 7.16 6.49
CA LYS A 78 11.11 5.74 6.56
C LYS A 78 11.69 4.93 5.40
N MET A 79 11.67 5.49 4.21
CA MET A 79 12.21 4.83 3.02
C MET A 79 13.73 4.66 3.11
N GLU A 80 14.44 5.62 3.69
CA GLU A 80 15.86 5.51 4.01
C GLU A 80 16.14 4.34 4.97
N VAL A 81 15.34 4.21 6.03
CA VAL A 81 15.44 3.08 6.97
C VAL A 81 15.21 1.75 6.26
N PHE A 82 14.20 1.67 5.40
CA PHE A 82 13.94 0.45 4.63
C PHE A 82 15.09 0.10 3.69
N TYR A 83 15.68 1.09 3.03
CA TYR A 83 16.87 0.89 2.21
C TYR A 83 18.05 0.38 3.03
N LEU A 84 18.33 1.02 4.17
CA LEU A 84 19.46 0.63 5.03
C LEU A 84 19.33 -0.79 5.58
N ALA A 85 18.10 -1.24 5.85
CA ALA A 85 17.81 -2.59 6.32
C ALA A 85 17.83 -3.64 5.19
N ASN A 86 17.72 -3.25 3.93
CA ASN A 86 17.58 -4.16 2.79
C ASN A 86 18.47 -3.76 1.62
N LYS A 87 19.71 -3.36 1.89
CA LYS A 87 20.66 -2.99 0.82
C LYS A 87 20.88 -4.16 -0.13
N SER A 88 20.55 -3.96 -1.39
CA SER A 88 20.79 -4.93 -2.46
C SER A 88 20.97 -4.18 -3.77
N GLU A 89 21.79 -4.72 -4.67
CA GLU A 89 21.84 -4.25 -6.04
C GLU A 89 20.49 -4.50 -6.72
N ASN A 90 20.14 -3.65 -7.68
CA ASN A 90 18.87 -3.71 -8.43
C ASN A 90 17.58 -3.62 -7.57
N LEU A 91 17.69 -3.07 -6.37
CA LEU A 91 16.55 -2.74 -5.51
C LEU A 91 16.40 -1.22 -5.45
N TYR A 92 15.26 -0.74 -5.94
CA TYR A 92 14.92 0.68 -6.04
C TYR A 92 13.77 1.03 -5.11
N PHE A 93 13.69 2.28 -4.70
CA PHE A 93 12.67 2.76 -3.76
C PHE A 93 11.91 3.93 -4.37
N ALA A 94 10.58 3.87 -4.39
CA ALA A 94 9.77 4.95 -4.92
C ALA A 94 8.64 5.36 -3.98
N LEU A 95 8.57 6.66 -3.69
CA LEU A 95 7.41 7.26 -3.04
C LEU A 95 6.38 7.59 -4.12
N LEU A 96 5.24 6.93 -4.07
CA LEU A 96 4.12 7.18 -4.97
C LEU A 96 3.11 8.07 -4.27
N GLY A 97 3.21 9.37 -4.51
CA GLY A 97 2.30 10.38 -3.97
C GLY A 97 0.98 10.42 -4.74
N ASP A 98 -0.11 10.21 -4.04
CA ASP A 98 -1.46 10.48 -4.53
C ASP A 98 -1.94 11.84 -4.03
N CYS A 99 -2.69 12.53 -4.85
CA CYS A 99 -3.32 13.79 -4.48
C CYS A 99 -4.57 13.55 -3.62
N SER A 100 -4.84 14.48 -2.69
CA SER A 100 -6.14 14.52 -2.01
C SER A 100 -7.24 14.96 -2.97
N GLU A 101 -8.49 14.64 -2.66
CA GLU A 101 -9.64 15.20 -3.38
C GLU A 101 -9.71 16.71 -3.19
N SER A 102 -10.16 17.41 -4.25
CA SER A 102 -10.38 18.85 -4.26
C SER A 102 -11.48 19.24 -5.24
N THR A 103 -12.00 20.45 -5.08
CA THR A 103 -12.89 21.11 -6.06
C THR A 103 -12.11 21.69 -7.23
N THR A 104 -10.79 21.84 -7.10
CA THR A 104 -9.90 22.37 -8.13
C THR A 104 -8.90 21.30 -8.58
N LYS A 105 -8.40 21.44 -9.82
CA LYS A 105 -7.42 20.50 -10.37
C LYS A 105 -6.06 20.60 -9.65
N ASP A 106 -5.64 21.82 -9.32
CA ASP A 106 -4.36 22.13 -8.69
C ASP A 106 -4.61 22.87 -7.38
N GLU A 107 -3.89 22.46 -6.34
CA GLU A 107 -3.86 23.08 -5.03
C GLU A 107 -2.48 23.69 -4.76
N GLU A 108 -2.45 24.75 -3.96
CA GLU A 108 -1.20 25.47 -3.65
C GLU A 108 -0.22 24.56 -2.90
N PHE A 109 -0.71 23.74 -1.99
CA PHE A 109 0.11 22.78 -1.25
C PHE A 109 0.76 21.69 -2.12
N ASP A 110 0.21 21.41 -3.32
CA ASP A 110 0.84 20.46 -4.25
C ASP A 110 2.23 20.90 -4.66
N LYS A 111 2.46 22.21 -4.80
CA LYS A 111 3.78 22.76 -5.15
C LYS A 111 4.78 22.49 -4.04
N GLU A 112 4.40 22.77 -2.79
CA GLU A 112 5.27 22.52 -1.63
C GLU A 112 5.61 21.03 -1.46
N VAL A 113 4.62 20.15 -1.68
CA VAL A 113 4.80 18.69 -1.65
C VAL A 113 5.77 18.23 -2.74
N ILE A 114 5.62 18.78 -3.96
CA ILE A 114 6.48 18.44 -5.10
C ILE A 114 7.91 18.92 -4.87
N GLU A 115 8.09 20.17 -4.46
CA GLU A 115 9.40 20.76 -4.19
C GLU A 115 10.15 19.98 -3.11
N GLU A 116 9.46 19.65 -2.00
CA GLU A 116 10.07 18.86 -0.94
C GLU A 116 10.38 17.44 -1.40
N GLY A 117 9.50 16.80 -2.19
CA GLY A 117 9.75 15.47 -2.74
C GLY A 117 10.99 15.42 -3.64
N LEU A 118 11.15 16.38 -4.53
CA LEU A 118 12.33 16.50 -5.40
C LEU A 118 13.60 16.73 -4.59
N LYS A 119 13.53 17.60 -3.58
CA LYS A 119 14.66 17.87 -2.66
C LYS A 119 15.10 16.62 -1.90
N GLN A 120 14.16 15.86 -1.34
CA GLN A 120 14.46 14.62 -0.61
C GLN A 120 15.06 13.55 -1.50
N VAL A 121 14.53 13.37 -2.71
CA VAL A 121 15.13 12.46 -3.73
C VAL A 121 16.56 12.84 -4.04
N ALA A 122 16.84 14.13 -4.28
CA ALA A 122 18.19 14.60 -4.58
C ALA A 122 19.15 14.30 -3.42
N LEU A 123 18.75 14.64 -2.18
CA LEU A 123 19.56 14.40 -0.98
C LEU A 123 19.88 12.92 -0.76
N LEU A 124 18.88 12.03 -0.90
CA LEU A 124 19.09 10.60 -0.69
C LEU A 124 19.92 9.98 -1.82
N ASN A 125 19.72 10.41 -3.06
CA ASN A 125 20.52 9.90 -4.17
C ASN A 125 21.95 10.43 -4.15
N GLU A 126 22.20 11.67 -3.70
CA GLU A 126 23.55 12.17 -3.44
C GLU A 126 24.28 11.29 -2.40
N LYS A 127 23.56 10.87 -1.36
CA LYS A 127 24.11 10.08 -0.26
C LYS A 127 24.30 8.60 -0.61
N TYR A 128 23.44 8.02 -1.45
CA TYR A 128 23.34 6.57 -1.61
C TYR A 128 23.37 6.05 -3.06
N SER A 129 23.48 6.89 -4.09
CA SER A 129 23.49 6.40 -5.48
C SER A 129 24.55 5.33 -5.69
N GLN A 130 24.19 4.29 -6.44
CA GLN A 130 25.10 3.19 -6.77
C GLN A 130 25.58 3.34 -8.21
N ASN A 131 26.90 3.40 -8.39
CA ASN A 131 27.50 3.53 -9.72
C ASN A 131 26.92 4.69 -10.58
N GLY A 132 26.49 5.77 -9.94
CA GLY A 132 25.87 6.92 -10.61
C GLY A 132 24.38 6.74 -10.94
N PHE A 133 23.75 5.61 -10.59
CA PHE A 133 22.34 5.37 -10.79
C PHE A 133 21.53 5.72 -9.54
N PRO A 134 20.41 6.48 -9.70
CA PRO A 134 19.55 6.83 -8.58
C PRO A 134 18.81 5.61 -8.04
N ILE A 135 18.73 5.52 -6.72
CA ILE A 135 18.03 4.45 -6.00
C ILE A 135 16.64 4.91 -5.56
N PHE A 136 16.52 6.19 -5.20
CA PHE A 136 15.30 6.78 -4.67
C PHE A 136 14.58 7.58 -5.72
N HIS A 137 13.26 7.41 -5.78
CA HIS A 137 12.41 8.07 -6.76
C HIS A 137 11.17 8.66 -6.09
N PHE A 138 10.67 9.73 -6.69
CA PHE A 138 9.43 10.39 -6.31
C PHE A 138 8.52 10.52 -7.54
N ILE A 139 7.29 10.06 -7.38
CA ILE A 139 6.25 10.15 -8.39
C ILE A 139 5.03 10.77 -7.73
N TYR A 140 4.50 11.83 -8.33
CA TYR A 140 3.30 12.50 -7.85
C TYR A 140 2.23 12.52 -8.93
N ARG A 141 1.04 11.99 -8.60
CA ARG A 141 -0.06 11.81 -9.54
C ARG A 141 -0.82 13.11 -9.77
N GLU A 142 -1.34 13.30 -10.99
CA GLU A 142 -2.24 14.38 -11.33
C GLU A 142 -3.68 14.05 -10.93
N ARG A 143 -4.45 15.06 -10.45
CA ARG A 143 -5.89 14.92 -10.20
C ARG A 143 -6.65 14.83 -11.51
N GLN A 144 -7.67 13.97 -11.53
CA GLN A 144 -8.62 13.85 -12.64
C GLN A 144 -10.02 14.16 -12.15
N TYR A 145 -10.82 14.81 -12.99
CA TYR A 145 -12.20 15.13 -12.66
C TYR A 145 -13.08 13.87 -12.67
N ASN A 146 -13.78 13.65 -11.57
CA ASN A 146 -14.74 12.57 -11.42
C ASN A 146 -16.16 13.15 -11.46
N LYS A 147 -16.90 12.88 -12.55
CA LYS A 147 -18.27 13.37 -12.73
C LYS A 147 -19.26 12.86 -11.69
N LYS A 148 -19.04 11.69 -11.10
CA LYS A 148 -19.97 11.13 -10.09
C LYS A 148 -19.85 11.80 -8.74
N GLU A 149 -18.65 12.23 -8.39
CA GLU A 149 -18.35 12.87 -7.10
C GLU A 149 -18.28 14.40 -7.20
N ASP A 150 -18.34 14.94 -8.44
CA ASP A 150 -18.16 16.36 -8.75
C ASP A 150 -16.89 16.96 -8.12
N LYS A 151 -15.80 16.19 -8.21
CA LYS A 151 -14.50 16.52 -7.61
C LYS A 151 -13.33 16.07 -8.47
N TYR A 152 -12.20 16.72 -8.24
CA TYR A 152 -10.90 16.30 -8.75
C TYR A 152 -10.21 15.36 -7.74
N LEU A 153 -9.81 14.18 -8.16
CA LEU A 153 -9.16 13.17 -7.32
C LEU A 153 -8.30 12.21 -8.14
N GLY A 154 -7.51 11.40 -7.45
CA GLY A 154 -6.80 10.30 -8.06
C GLY A 154 -7.76 9.14 -8.39
N TRP A 155 -7.77 8.69 -9.65
CA TRP A 155 -8.59 7.57 -10.10
C TRP A 155 -8.29 6.31 -9.28
N GLU A 156 -9.35 5.69 -8.74
CA GLU A 156 -9.29 4.46 -7.93
C GLU A 156 -8.26 4.47 -6.79
N ARG A 157 -7.91 5.63 -6.31
CA ARG A 157 -7.03 5.79 -5.14
C ARG A 157 -5.74 4.95 -5.26
N LYS A 158 -5.40 4.19 -4.22
CA LYS A 158 -4.19 3.37 -4.14
C LYS A 158 -4.10 2.34 -5.28
N ARG A 159 -5.20 1.69 -5.63
CA ARG A 159 -5.22 0.68 -6.71
C ARG A 159 -4.88 1.32 -8.04
N GLY A 160 -5.54 2.42 -8.38
CA GLY A 160 -5.30 3.14 -9.62
C GLY A 160 -3.86 3.67 -9.71
N LEU A 161 -3.31 4.19 -8.61
CA LEU A 161 -1.93 4.66 -8.55
C LEU A 161 -0.92 3.53 -8.83
N LEU A 162 -1.11 2.36 -8.20
CA LEU A 162 -0.26 1.19 -8.42
C LEU A 162 -0.40 0.63 -9.85
N THR A 163 -1.63 0.61 -10.39
CA THR A 163 -1.86 0.19 -11.78
C THR A 163 -1.15 1.12 -12.76
N GLN A 164 -1.28 2.44 -12.60
CA GLN A 164 -0.60 3.42 -13.44
C GLN A 164 0.93 3.32 -13.34
N PHE A 165 1.46 3.07 -12.14
CA PHE A 165 2.88 2.85 -11.94
C PHE A 165 3.38 1.60 -12.67
N ASN A 166 2.66 0.48 -12.55
CA ASN A 166 3.00 -0.76 -13.25
C ASN A 166 2.95 -0.60 -14.78
N GLU A 167 1.93 0.06 -15.30
CA GLU A 167 1.81 0.36 -16.73
C GLU A 167 2.97 1.21 -17.23
N TYR A 168 3.37 2.20 -16.43
CA TYR A 168 4.53 3.02 -16.75
C TYR A 168 5.83 2.21 -16.81
N ILE A 169 6.12 1.37 -15.79
CA ILE A 169 7.35 0.58 -15.74
C ILE A 169 7.37 -0.51 -16.83
N LEU A 170 6.24 -1.19 -17.05
CA LEU A 170 6.21 -2.35 -17.95
C LEU A 170 5.96 -1.99 -19.41
N LYS A 171 5.17 -0.94 -19.68
CA LYS A 171 4.74 -0.59 -21.04
C LYS A 171 5.33 0.71 -21.57
N ASN A 172 6.08 1.44 -20.74
CA ASN A 172 6.64 2.76 -21.06
C ASN A 172 5.55 3.75 -21.54
N GLU A 173 4.32 3.60 -21.03
CA GLU A 173 3.23 4.51 -21.35
C GLU A 173 3.52 5.87 -20.73
N LYS A 174 3.69 6.89 -21.58
CA LYS A 174 3.89 8.28 -21.14
C LYS A 174 2.68 8.78 -20.36
N ASN A 175 2.89 9.17 -19.12
CA ASN A 175 1.88 9.11 -18.10
C ASN A 175 1.31 10.40 -17.57
N LYS A 176 0.18 10.22 -16.97
CA LYS A 176 -0.67 11.02 -16.09
C LYS A 176 -0.02 11.36 -14.73
N PHE A 177 1.32 11.38 -14.64
CA PHE A 177 2.02 11.83 -13.46
C PHE A 177 2.43 13.29 -13.63
N LYS A 178 2.19 14.10 -12.62
CA LYS A 178 2.62 15.50 -12.58
C LYS A 178 4.14 15.59 -12.40
N ILE A 179 4.69 14.67 -11.63
CA ILE A 179 6.13 14.50 -11.40
C ILE A 179 6.49 13.02 -11.49
N ASN A 180 7.63 12.76 -12.13
CA ASN A 180 8.23 11.43 -12.21
C ASN A 180 9.76 11.59 -12.33
N THR A 181 10.51 11.09 -11.32
CA THR A 181 11.98 11.21 -11.28
C THR A 181 12.70 9.97 -11.81
N ILE A 182 11.99 8.94 -12.29
CA ILE A 182 12.63 7.72 -12.83
C ILE A 182 13.36 8.02 -14.16
N ASN A 183 12.89 9.00 -14.92
CA ASN A 183 13.43 9.37 -16.23
C ASN A 183 14.15 10.73 -16.25
N GLN A 184 14.63 11.20 -15.11
CA GLN A 184 15.41 12.44 -15.02
C GLN A 184 16.89 12.17 -14.88
#